data_84e5eeb7227919195213d079fe56d3d1
#
_entry.id   84e5eeb7227919195213d079fe56d3d1
#
_cell.length_a   1.000
_cell.length_b   1.000
_cell.length_c   1.000
_cell.angle_alpha   90.00
_cell.angle_beta   90.00
_cell.angle_gamma   90.00
#
_symmetry.space_group_name_H-M   'P 1'
#
loop_
_entity.id
_entity.type
_entity.pdbx_description
1 polymer ?
#
loop_
_entity_poly.entity_id
_entity_poly.type
_entity_poly.pdbx_seq_one_letter_code
_entity_poly.pdbx_strand_id
1 'polypeptide(L)'
;MMSTLKNGKIVRGLAGVPDKGLVLFVGYHALMGIELSPLYEEFLREKKTIVRGMAHPFLFGKKFESSRQEISRIDTVSMYGGLPVTPINMYRLFERNEFVLLYPGGVREALHRKVCLIWPFNPLVAFTESL
;
A
#
# COMPACT_ATOMS: atom_id res chain seq x y z
N MET A 1 6.65 -7.35 -9.66
CA MET A 1 7.22 -6.87 -8.38
C MET A 1 8.52 -7.61 -8.08
N MET A 2 9.40 -7.08 -7.23
CA MET A 2 10.63 -7.74 -6.79
C MET A 2 10.61 -7.78 -5.26
N SER A 3 11.08 -8.85 -4.66
CA SER A 3 11.20 -8.99 -3.22
C SER A 3 12.57 -9.55 -2.84
N THR A 4 12.97 -9.35 -1.58
CA THR A 4 14.28 -9.81 -1.08
C THR A 4 14.07 -10.95 -0.10
N LEU A 5 14.71 -12.08 -0.35
CA LEU A 5 14.73 -13.22 0.56
C LEU A 5 15.58 -12.94 1.81
N LYS A 6 15.41 -13.75 2.86
CA LYS A 6 16.17 -13.62 4.13
C LYS A 6 17.69 -13.68 3.93
N ASN A 7 18.17 -14.34 2.89
CA ASN A 7 19.59 -14.42 2.53
C ASN A 7 20.10 -13.23 1.68
N GLY A 8 19.30 -12.19 1.50
CA GLY A 8 19.61 -11.01 0.71
C GLY A 8 19.44 -11.15 -0.80
N LYS A 9 19.07 -12.33 -1.31
CA LYS A 9 18.85 -12.55 -2.74
C LYS A 9 17.55 -11.87 -3.20
N ILE A 10 17.64 -11.07 -4.25
CA ILE A 10 16.48 -10.45 -4.89
C ILE A 10 15.84 -11.45 -5.85
N VAL A 11 14.53 -11.62 -5.73
CA VAL A 11 13.72 -12.51 -6.55
C VAL A 11 12.52 -11.76 -7.14
N ARG A 12 11.98 -12.28 -8.23
CA ARG A 12 10.74 -11.77 -8.80
C ARG A 12 9.55 -12.31 -8.01
N GLY A 13 8.52 -11.46 -7.82
CA GLY A 13 7.32 -11.81 -7.07
C GLY A 13 7.43 -11.56 -5.58
N LEU A 14 6.55 -12.17 -4.80
CA LEU A 14 6.38 -11.94 -3.37
C LEU A 14 7.06 -13.00 -2.48
N ALA A 15 7.98 -13.80 -3.02
CA ALA A 15 8.63 -14.88 -2.26
C ALA A 15 9.42 -14.39 -1.04
N GLY A 16 9.88 -13.13 -1.04
CA GLY A 16 10.54 -12.50 0.11
C GLY A 16 9.58 -11.91 1.14
N VAL A 17 8.27 -11.94 0.89
CA VAL A 17 7.24 -11.44 1.80
C VAL A 17 6.68 -12.60 2.63
N PRO A 18 6.57 -12.46 3.96
CA PRO A 18 5.96 -13.48 4.80
C PRO A 18 4.53 -13.83 4.35
N ASP A 19 4.11 -15.07 4.59
CA ASP A 19 2.76 -15.52 4.25
C ASP A 19 1.72 -15.14 5.31
N LYS A 20 2.16 -14.90 6.53
CA LYS A 20 1.31 -14.59 7.69
C LYS A 20 2.00 -13.62 8.62
N GLY A 21 1.20 -12.98 9.46
CA GLY A 21 1.64 -12.06 10.49
C GLY A 21 1.49 -10.61 10.07
N LEU A 22 1.85 -9.72 10.97
CA LEU A 22 1.86 -8.29 10.72
C LEU A 22 2.98 -7.95 9.73
N VAL A 23 2.63 -7.30 8.63
CA VAL A 23 3.60 -6.75 7.67
C VAL A 23 3.22 -5.32 7.34
N LEU A 24 4.10 -4.39 7.66
CA LEU A 24 3.96 -3.00 7.23
C LEU A 24 4.81 -2.76 5.98
N PHE A 25 4.14 -2.49 4.87
CA PHE A 25 4.79 -2.02 3.65
C PHE A 25 4.87 -0.50 3.68
N VAL A 26 6.06 0.02 3.54
CA VAL A 26 6.29 1.46 3.40
C VAL A 26 6.83 1.72 2.01
N GLY A 27 6.15 2.58 1.28
CA GLY A 27 6.49 2.89 -0.09
C GLY A 27 6.62 4.39 -0.35
N TYR A 28 7.19 4.72 -1.50
CA TYR A 28 7.15 6.05 -2.06
C TYR A 28 5.94 6.17 -3.00
N HIS A 29 5.08 7.17 -2.78
CA HIS A 29 3.86 7.36 -3.56
C HIS A 29 4.19 7.94 -4.94
N ALA A 30 4.45 7.07 -5.90
CA ALA A 30 4.73 7.47 -7.26
C ALA A 30 3.44 7.51 -8.11
N LEU A 31 3.47 8.28 -9.18
CA LEU A 31 2.48 8.26 -10.25
C LEU A 31 1.00 8.27 -9.78
N MET A 32 0.69 8.99 -8.72
CA MET A 32 -0.68 9.13 -8.19
C MET A 32 -1.35 7.80 -7.79
N GLY A 33 -0.58 6.75 -7.49
CA GLY A 33 -1.11 5.46 -7.04
C GLY A 33 -1.40 4.45 -8.15
N ILE A 34 -0.96 4.69 -9.37
CA ILE A 34 -1.13 3.72 -10.48
C ILE A 34 -0.44 2.39 -10.16
N GLU A 35 0.63 2.42 -9.38
CA GLU A 35 1.37 1.26 -8.90
C GLU A 35 0.56 0.34 -7.97
N LEU A 36 -0.53 0.84 -7.38
CA LEU A 36 -1.36 0.07 -6.45
C LEU A 36 -2.07 -1.10 -7.12
N SER A 37 -2.61 -0.90 -8.32
CA SER A 37 -3.37 -1.96 -9.01
C SER A 37 -2.55 -3.23 -9.24
N PRO A 38 -1.36 -3.18 -9.85
CA PRO A 38 -0.55 -4.37 -10.02
C PRO A 38 -0.04 -4.94 -8.69
N LEU A 39 0.16 -4.12 -7.66
CA LEU A 39 0.53 -4.58 -6.33
C LEU A 39 -0.59 -5.44 -5.72
N TYR A 40 -1.83 -4.94 -5.70
CA TYR A 40 -2.98 -5.68 -5.18
C TYR A 40 -3.24 -6.97 -5.95
N GLU A 41 -3.15 -6.92 -7.28
CA GLU A 41 -3.33 -8.10 -8.13
C GLU A 41 -2.29 -9.19 -7.79
N GLU A 42 -1.02 -8.83 -7.62
CA GLU A 42 0.05 -9.76 -7.31
C GLU A 42 -0.15 -10.40 -5.92
N PHE A 43 -0.55 -9.61 -4.91
CA PHE A 43 -0.89 -10.13 -3.58
C PHE A 43 -2.09 -11.08 -3.60
N LEU A 44 -3.15 -10.72 -4.29
CA LEU A 44 -4.32 -11.60 -4.43
C LEU A 44 -3.98 -12.89 -5.16
N ARG A 45 -3.15 -12.82 -6.20
CA ARG A 45 -2.76 -13.97 -6.99
C ARG A 45 -1.83 -14.91 -6.22
N GLU A 46 -0.77 -14.39 -5.59
CA GLU A 46 0.30 -15.19 -4.99
C GLU A 46 0.02 -15.52 -3.52
N LYS A 47 -0.46 -14.55 -2.73
CA LYS A 47 -0.66 -14.70 -1.29
C LYS A 47 -2.11 -14.96 -0.87
N LYS A 48 -3.08 -14.82 -1.79
CA LYS A 48 -4.51 -14.93 -1.50
C LYS A 48 -4.97 -13.98 -0.37
N THR A 49 -4.30 -12.85 -0.24
CA THR A 49 -4.47 -11.88 0.86
C THR A 49 -4.62 -10.48 0.28
N ILE A 50 -5.41 -9.66 0.96
CA ILE A 50 -5.59 -8.24 0.63
C ILE A 50 -4.63 -7.42 1.48
N VAL A 51 -3.89 -6.52 0.83
CA VAL A 51 -3.09 -5.50 1.53
C VAL A 51 -4.00 -4.32 1.87
N ARG A 52 -4.05 -3.89 3.13
CA ARG A 52 -4.86 -2.77 3.59
C ARG A 52 -4.12 -1.46 3.34
N GLY A 53 -4.52 -0.72 2.31
CA GLY A 53 -3.97 0.59 2.01
C GLY A 53 -4.44 1.64 3.02
N MET A 54 -3.50 2.41 3.59
CA MET A 54 -3.81 3.57 4.43
C MET A 54 -3.91 4.80 3.53
N ALA A 55 -5.12 5.30 3.33
CA ALA A 55 -5.40 6.41 2.43
C ALA A 55 -5.80 7.69 3.18
N HIS A 56 -5.56 8.85 2.56
CA HIS A 56 -5.87 10.13 3.18
C HIS A 56 -7.37 10.22 3.52
N PRO A 57 -7.77 10.70 4.73
CA PRO A 57 -9.17 10.78 5.15
C PRO A 57 -10.08 11.51 4.18
N PHE A 58 -9.53 12.44 3.41
CA PHE A 58 -10.23 13.15 2.36
C PHE A 58 -10.90 12.23 1.32
N LEU A 59 -10.32 11.09 1.01
CA LEU A 59 -10.89 10.11 0.08
C LEU A 59 -12.13 9.40 0.61
N PHE A 60 -12.45 9.54 1.90
CA PHE A 60 -13.60 8.92 2.55
C PHE A 60 -14.66 9.95 2.96
N GLY A 61 -14.45 11.24 2.65
CA GLY A 61 -15.37 12.31 3.02
C GLY A 61 -16.60 12.37 2.10
N LYS A 62 -17.78 12.46 2.69
CA LYS A 62 -19.08 12.59 1.97
C LYS A 62 -19.28 13.91 1.20
N LYS A 63 -18.31 14.83 1.21
CA LYS A 63 -18.46 16.19 0.67
C LYS A 63 -18.23 16.31 -0.85
N PHE A 64 -17.98 15.23 -1.54
CA PHE A 64 -17.79 15.23 -2.99
C PHE A 64 -18.96 14.62 -3.72
N GLU A 65 -20.14 15.19 -3.54
CA GLU A 65 -21.34 14.81 -4.29
C GLU A 65 -21.35 15.27 -5.76
N SER A 66 -20.28 15.88 -6.25
CA SER A 66 -20.35 16.62 -7.51
C SER A 66 -19.80 15.92 -8.75
N SER A 67 -19.13 14.77 -8.66
CA SER A 67 -18.78 14.04 -9.87
C SER A 67 -18.83 12.52 -9.74
N ARG A 68 -19.35 11.84 -10.77
CA ARG A 68 -19.39 10.38 -10.87
C ARG A 68 -17.99 9.74 -10.80
N GLN A 69 -16.96 10.46 -11.22
CA GLN A 69 -15.58 9.98 -11.21
C GLN A 69 -14.98 9.91 -9.80
N GLU A 70 -15.39 10.82 -8.91
CA GLU A 70 -14.91 10.85 -7.52
C GLU A 70 -15.54 9.74 -6.68
N ILE A 71 -16.83 9.46 -6.88
CA ILE A 71 -17.51 8.33 -6.27
C ILE A 71 -16.82 7.02 -6.64
N SER A 72 -16.48 6.85 -7.91
CA SER A 72 -15.77 5.66 -8.39
C SER A 72 -14.40 5.44 -7.72
N ARG A 73 -13.66 6.51 -7.40
CA ARG A 73 -12.37 6.41 -6.71
C ARG A 73 -12.52 6.00 -5.25
N ILE A 74 -13.49 6.58 -4.54
CA ILE A 74 -13.79 6.24 -3.14
C ILE A 74 -14.23 4.77 -3.05
N ASP A 75 -15.11 4.34 -3.93
CA ASP A 75 -15.59 2.97 -3.99
C ASP A 75 -14.44 2.00 -4.30
N THR A 76 -13.54 2.37 -5.21
CA THR A 76 -12.37 1.56 -5.55
C THR A 76 -11.44 1.40 -4.35
N VAL A 77 -11.10 2.48 -3.64
CA VAL A 77 -10.23 2.42 -2.45
C VAL A 77 -10.86 1.55 -1.37
N SER A 78 -12.17 1.71 -1.15
CA SER A 78 -12.91 0.92 -0.16
C SER A 78 -13.03 -0.55 -0.57
N MET A 79 -13.24 -0.83 -1.84
CA MET A 79 -13.33 -2.19 -2.38
C MET A 79 -12.03 -2.98 -2.20
N TYR A 80 -10.88 -2.32 -2.36
CA TYR A 80 -9.58 -2.91 -2.04
C TYR A 80 -9.24 -2.91 -0.54
N GLY A 81 -10.22 -2.60 0.32
CA GLY A 81 -10.05 -2.63 1.76
C GLY A 81 -9.19 -1.50 2.32
N GLY A 82 -9.11 -0.40 1.58
CA GLY A 82 -8.45 0.83 2.04
C GLY A 82 -9.18 1.45 3.24
N LEU A 83 -8.41 2.03 4.15
CA LEU A 83 -8.89 2.67 5.37
C LEU A 83 -8.32 4.08 5.51
N PRO A 84 -9.05 4.99 6.17
CA PRO A 84 -8.49 6.30 6.51
C PRO A 84 -7.22 6.17 7.35
N VAL A 85 -6.16 6.90 6.98
CA VAL A 85 -4.92 6.95 7.74
C VAL A 85 -5.15 7.66 9.07
N THR A 86 -5.36 6.86 10.11
CA THR A 86 -5.48 7.32 11.50
C THR A 86 -4.69 6.38 12.41
N PRO A 87 -4.15 6.87 13.55
CA PRO A 87 -3.45 6.00 14.50
C PRO A 87 -4.30 4.81 14.96
N ILE A 88 -5.59 5.05 15.19
CA ILE A 88 -6.53 4.03 15.66
C ILE A 88 -6.71 2.92 14.60
N ASN A 89 -6.92 3.28 13.35
CA ASN A 89 -7.08 2.31 12.27
C ASN A 89 -5.79 1.50 12.05
N MET A 90 -4.64 2.15 12.11
CA MET A 90 -3.35 1.49 11.97
C MET A 90 -3.13 0.48 13.10
N TYR A 91 -3.39 0.87 14.34
CA TYR A 91 -3.27 -0.01 15.50
C TYR A 91 -4.21 -1.23 15.40
N ARG A 92 -5.46 -1.03 15.01
CA ARG A 92 -6.43 -2.12 14.81
C ARG A 92 -5.99 -3.12 13.73
N LEU A 93 -5.36 -2.64 12.67
CA LEU A 93 -4.83 -3.52 11.61
C LEU A 93 -3.64 -4.34 12.13
N PHE A 94 -2.80 -3.72 12.96
CA PHE A 94 -1.67 -4.40 13.59
C PHE A 94 -2.11 -5.49 14.58
N GLU A 95 -3.11 -5.21 15.41
CA GLU A 95 -3.71 -6.20 16.31
C GLU A 95 -4.30 -7.41 15.57
N ARG A 96 -4.78 -7.19 14.33
CA ARG A 96 -5.33 -8.24 13.49
C ARG A 96 -4.29 -8.98 12.65
N ASN A 97 -3.01 -8.64 12.78
CA ASN A 97 -1.92 -9.18 11.97
C ASN A 97 -2.17 -9.05 10.47
N GLU A 98 -2.72 -7.92 10.04
CA GLU A 98 -3.01 -7.66 8.62
C GLU A 98 -1.79 -7.09 7.88
N PHE A 99 -1.80 -7.24 6.57
CA PHE A 99 -0.82 -6.60 5.69
C PHE A 99 -1.25 -5.16 5.45
N VAL A 100 -0.41 -4.22 5.84
CA VAL A 100 -0.69 -2.77 5.80
C VAL A 100 0.25 -2.08 4.84
N LEU A 101 -0.28 -1.20 3.99
CA LEU A 101 0.48 -0.36 3.07
C LEU A 101 0.36 1.10 3.48
N LEU A 102 1.49 1.76 3.67
CA LEU A 102 1.58 3.16 4.04
C LEU A 102 2.52 3.91 3.07
N TYR A 103 2.06 5.08 2.62
CA TYR A 103 2.87 6.05 1.89
C TYR A 103 3.05 7.31 2.77
N PRO A 104 4.16 7.43 3.52
CA PRO A 104 4.35 8.48 4.50
C PRO A 104 4.32 9.90 3.94
N GLY A 105 4.81 10.09 2.73
CA GLY A 105 4.80 11.40 2.05
C GLY A 105 3.45 11.78 1.44
N GLY A 106 2.53 10.81 1.30
CA GLY A 106 1.15 11.01 0.86
C GLY A 106 1.04 11.80 -0.45
N VAL A 107 0.06 12.70 -0.51
CA VAL A 107 -0.23 13.51 -1.71
C VAL A 107 0.96 14.35 -2.18
N ARG A 108 1.80 14.79 -1.27
CA ARG A 108 2.99 15.58 -1.64
C ARG A 108 3.95 14.78 -2.51
N GLU A 109 4.19 13.53 -2.19
CA GLU A 109 5.03 12.64 -3.01
C GLU A 109 4.35 12.34 -4.34
N ALA A 110 3.06 12.04 -4.33
CA ALA A 110 2.28 11.72 -5.52
C ALA A 110 2.27 12.84 -6.58
N LEU A 111 2.33 14.11 -6.15
CA LEU A 111 2.30 15.28 -7.01
C LEU A 111 3.69 15.82 -7.36
N HIS A 112 4.74 15.37 -6.69
CA HIS A 112 6.10 15.81 -6.99
C HIS A 112 6.58 15.19 -8.31
N ARG A 113 6.85 16.05 -9.30
CA ARG A 113 7.43 15.66 -10.59
C ARG A 113 8.90 15.21 -10.51
N LYS A 114 9.56 15.40 -9.40
CA LYS A 114 10.92 14.90 -9.19
C LYS A 114 10.83 13.40 -8.90
N VAL A 115 10.80 12.62 -9.98
CA VAL A 115 11.21 11.23 -9.89
C VAL A 115 12.61 11.23 -9.31
N CYS A 116 12.76 10.77 -8.08
CA CYS A 116 14.07 10.61 -7.49
C CYS A 116 14.76 9.48 -8.24
N LEU A 117 15.51 9.84 -9.29
CA LEU A 117 16.27 8.92 -10.14
C LEU A 117 17.36 8.14 -9.36
N ILE A 118 17.47 8.36 -8.06
CA ILE A 118 18.50 7.79 -7.20
C ILE A 118 18.13 6.38 -6.68
N TRP A 119 16.87 5.95 -6.82
CA TRP A 119 16.47 4.60 -6.36
C TRP A 119 15.76 3.81 -7.45
N PRO A 120 16.49 3.12 -8.33
CA PRO A 120 15.89 2.50 -9.50
C PRO A 120 15.07 1.23 -9.23
N PHE A 121 15.03 0.64 -8.03
CA PHE A 121 14.61 -0.77 -7.97
C PHE A 121 13.73 -1.24 -6.82
N ASN A 122 13.27 -0.43 -5.89
CA ASN A 122 12.16 -0.89 -5.04
C ASN A 122 11.58 0.23 -4.17
N PRO A 123 10.45 0.84 -4.53
CA PRO A 123 9.82 1.85 -3.69
C PRO A 123 9.11 1.27 -2.46
N LEU A 124 9.16 -0.06 -2.27
CA LEU A 124 8.43 -0.72 -1.21
C LEU A 124 9.38 -1.45 -0.26
N VAL A 125 9.38 -1.05 1.00
CA VAL A 125 10.10 -1.74 2.08
C VAL A 125 9.08 -2.40 2.99
N ALA A 126 9.27 -3.67 3.30
CA ALA A 126 8.43 -4.40 4.24
C ALA A 126 9.10 -4.48 5.60
N PHE A 127 8.38 -4.08 6.64
CA PHE A 127 8.76 -4.28 8.03
C PHE A 127 7.91 -5.39 8.63
N THR A 128 8.56 -6.38 9.22
CA THR A 128 7.91 -7.47 9.92
C THR A 128 8.39 -7.48 11.36
N GLU A 129 7.50 -7.49 12.33
CA GLU A 129 7.83 -7.89 13.68
C GLU A 129 7.81 -9.42 13.75
N SER A 130 8.96 -10.01 14.01
CA SER A 130 9.02 -11.39 14.51
C SER A 130 8.87 -11.33 16.02
N LEU A 131 7.67 -11.55 16.50
CA LEU A 131 7.45 -11.94 17.90
C LEU A 131 7.95 -13.36 18.13
#